data_d340caee34f1855c6a0ff444e0ba5cdd
#
_entry.id   d340caee34f1855c6a0ff444e0ba5cdd
#
_cell.length_a   1.000
_cell.length_b   1.000
_cell.length_c   1.000
_cell.angle_alpha   90.00
_cell.angle_beta   90.00
_cell.angle_gamma   90.00
#
_symmetry.space_group_name_H-M   'P 1'
#
loop_
_entity.id
_entity.type
_entity.pdbx_description
1 polymer ?
#
loop_
_entity_poly.entity_id
_entity_poly.type
_entity_poly.pdbx_seq_one_letter_code
_entity_poly.pdbx_strand_id
1 'polypeptide(L)'
;DAVEIEPNEAKKVQRNYVNCQNVHVLNDDFFEFYSRMVSSQKQYDLILGNPPYIRYQYLKESQREMQSQILTSHGMKANKLINAWVAFIVACVQLLSEKGKIAFVIPAEILQVAYAEDLRLYLANNLAKITLITFEQLVFPDIEQEVVVFIGEKGEEEKGIRIIEMNNL
;
A
#
# COMPACT_ATOMS: atom_id res chain seq x y z
N ASP A 1 2.24 1.42 14.82
CA ASP A 1 3.58 1.48 14.22
C ASP A 1 3.53 2.43 13.01
N ALA A 2 4.50 3.32 12.88
CA ALA A 2 4.71 4.18 11.71
C ALA A 2 6.11 3.90 11.16
N VAL A 3 6.22 3.68 9.85
CA VAL A 3 7.48 3.37 9.16
C VAL A 3 7.79 4.49 8.19
N GLU A 4 8.95 5.10 8.31
CA GLU A 4 9.41 6.20 7.47
C GLU A 4 10.90 6.05 7.16
N ILE A 5 11.22 6.04 5.87
CA ILE A 5 12.61 5.85 5.41
C ILE A 5 13.45 7.12 5.59
N GLU A 6 12.83 8.31 5.47
CA GLU A 6 13.55 9.58 5.58
C GLU A 6 13.79 9.95 7.06
N PRO A 7 15.07 10.01 7.51
CA PRO A 7 15.38 10.20 8.93
C PRO A 7 14.82 11.50 9.52
N ASN A 8 14.76 12.56 8.72
CA ASN A 8 14.26 13.86 9.19
C ASN A 8 12.75 13.83 9.40
N GLU A 9 12.02 13.15 8.51
CA GLU A 9 10.57 13.00 8.63
C GLU A 9 10.22 12.07 9.80
N ALA A 10 10.92 10.95 9.94
CA ALA A 10 10.76 10.06 11.10
C ALA A 10 10.96 10.81 12.42
N LYS A 11 12.00 11.64 12.52
CA LYS A 11 12.26 12.49 13.72
C LYS A 11 11.15 13.51 13.97
N LYS A 12 10.57 14.11 12.94
CA LYS A 12 9.42 15.04 13.11
C LYS A 12 8.23 14.31 13.72
N VAL A 13 7.88 13.14 13.18
CA VAL A 13 6.78 12.32 13.72
C VAL A 13 7.08 11.91 15.16
N GLN A 14 8.29 11.43 15.47
CA GLN A 14 8.69 11.07 16.83
C GLN A 14 8.51 12.22 17.82
N ARG A 15 8.90 13.45 17.44
CA ARG A 15 8.75 14.64 18.28
C ARG A 15 7.28 14.98 18.55
N ASN A 16 6.43 14.87 17.52
CA ASN A 16 5.01 15.18 17.64
C ASN A 16 4.26 14.21 18.57
N TYR A 17 4.75 12.97 18.67
CA TYR A 17 4.12 11.91 19.45
C TYR A 17 4.96 11.43 20.63
N VAL A 18 5.93 12.23 21.10
CA VAL A 18 6.84 11.88 22.21
C VAL A 18 6.12 11.46 23.50
N ASN A 19 4.93 12.01 23.76
CA ASN A 19 4.12 11.70 24.94
C ASN A 19 3.11 10.55 24.71
N CYS A 20 3.09 9.95 23.54
CA CYS A 20 2.17 8.87 23.18
C CYS A 20 2.87 7.51 23.30
N GLN A 21 2.66 6.82 24.42
CA GLN A 21 3.32 5.52 24.69
C GLN A 21 2.95 4.40 23.71
N ASN A 22 1.82 4.54 23.03
CA ASN A 22 1.29 3.58 22.05
C ASN A 22 1.70 3.90 20.60
N VAL A 23 2.55 4.90 20.37
CA VAL A 23 3.05 5.26 19.05
C VAL A 23 4.52 4.86 18.92
N HIS A 24 4.81 3.99 17.98
CA HIS A 24 6.16 3.52 17.66
C HIS A 24 6.53 3.99 16.26
N VAL A 25 7.48 4.91 16.17
CA VAL A 25 7.98 5.43 14.89
C VAL A 25 9.32 4.78 14.57
N LEU A 26 9.39 4.10 13.45
CA LEU A 26 10.55 3.37 12.97
C LEU A 26 11.15 4.12 11.77
N ASN A 27 12.39 4.56 11.88
CA ASN A 27 13.14 5.04 10.74
C ASN A 27 13.75 3.85 10.01
N ASP A 28 13.06 3.35 8.99
CA ASP A 28 13.37 2.07 8.38
C ASP A 28 12.88 1.99 6.94
N ASP A 29 13.45 1.08 6.15
CA ASP A 29 12.92 0.69 4.86
C ASP A 29 11.68 -0.20 5.05
N PHE A 30 10.60 0.12 4.33
CA PHE A 30 9.35 -0.63 4.46
C PHE A 30 9.49 -2.12 4.12
N PHE A 31 10.29 -2.48 3.12
CA PHE A 31 10.44 -3.89 2.73
C PHE A 31 11.21 -4.70 3.78
N GLU A 32 12.21 -4.07 4.44
CA GLU A 32 12.91 -4.68 5.57
C GLU A 32 11.97 -4.82 6.79
N PHE A 33 11.18 -3.80 7.07
CA PHE A 33 10.15 -3.86 8.09
C PHE A 33 9.14 -4.98 7.81
N TYR A 34 8.61 -5.07 6.59
CA TYR A 34 7.69 -6.12 6.18
C TYR A 34 8.26 -7.53 6.42
N SER A 35 9.50 -7.78 6.02
CA SER A 35 10.15 -9.08 6.24
C SER A 35 10.18 -9.50 7.70
N ARG A 36 10.47 -8.56 8.60
CA ARG A 36 10.46 -8.82 10.06
C ARG A 36 9.05 -9.08 10.57
N MET A 37 8.05 -8.36 10.08
CA MET A 37 6.64 -8.56 10.48
C MET A 37 6.11 -9.92 10.04
N VAL A 38 6.40 -10.34 8.82
CA VAL A 38 6.05 -11.68 8.32
C VAL A 38 6.73 -12.76 9.15
N SER A 39 8.03 -12.62 9.43
CA SER A 39 8.79 -13.58 10.24
C SER A 39 8.26 -13.71 11.68
N SER A 40 7.74 -12.62 12.24
CA SER A 40 7.14 -12.59 13.59
C SER A 40 5.64 -12.91 13.59
N GLN A 41 5.04 -13.16 12.44
CA GLN A 41 3.59 -13.37 12.26
C GLN A 41 2.73 -12.21 12.82
N LYS A 42 3.29 -11.01 12.84
CA LYS A 42 2.56 -9.82 13.31
C LYS A 42 1.53 -9.37 12.28
N GLN A 43 0.32 -9.10 12.74
CA GLN A 43 -0.79 -8.63 11.94
C GLN A 43 -1.32 -7.29 12.46
N TYR A 44 -2.03 -6.57 11.59
CA TYR A 44 -2.59 -5.25 11.86
C TYR A 44 -4.08 -5.20 11.52
N ASP A 45 -4.86 -4.57 12.38
CA ASP A 45 -6.30 -4.39 12.16
C ASP A 45 -6.58 -3.21 11.21
N LEU A 46 -5.66 -2.25 11.16
CA LEU A 46 -5.76 -1.11 10.27
C LEU A 46 -4.38 -0.73 9.73
N ILE A 47 -4.29 -0.59 8.41
CA ILE A 47 -3.10 -0.08 7.72
C ILE A 47 -3.52 1.13 6.89
N LEU A 48 -2.86 2.26 7.12
CA LEU A 48 -3.09 3.50 6.39
C LEU A 48 -1.79 3.98 5.75
N GLY A 49 -1.86 4.54 4.55
CA GLY A 49 -0.66 5.08 3.92
C GLY A 49 -0.86 5.72 2.55
N ASN A 50 0.22 6.33 2.11
CA ASN A 50 0.41 6.81 0.76
C ASN A 50 1.74 6.21 0.27
N PRO A 51 1.71 5.03 -0.37
CA PRO A 51 2.92 4.34 -0.79
C PRO A 51 3.66 5.14 -1.87
N PRO A 52 5.00 5.02 -1.96
CA PRO A 52 5.78 5.79 -2.92
C PRO A 52 5.52 5.34 -4.37
N TYR A 53 5.30 6.30 -5.30
CA TYR A 53 5.09 6.04 -6.73
C TYR A 53 6.43 5.96 -7.46
N ILE A 54 7.33 5.09 -6.98
CA ILE A 54 8.69 4.94 -7.52
C ILE A 54 8.68 3.87 -8.61
N ARG A 55 9.16 4.24 -9.80
CA ARG A 55 9.35 3.28 -10.89
C ARG A 55 10.47 2.29 -10.53
N TYR A 56 10.33 1.04 -10.94
CA TYR A 56 11.29 -0.05 -10.69
C TYR A 56 12.76 0.33 -10.89
N GLN A 57 13.06 1.07 -11.94
CA GLN A 57 14.43 1.46 -12.28
C GLN A 57 15.11 2.38 -11.26
N TYR A 58 14.34 3.09 -10.43
CA TYR A 58 14.84 3.99 -9.39
C TYR A 58 14.95 3.35 -8.01
N LEU A 59 14.48 2.11 -7.88
CA LEU A 59 14.66 1.34 -6.65
C LEU A 59 16.10 0.85 -6.53
N LYS A 60 16.59 0.71 -5.30
CA LYS A 60 17.85 0.01 -5.01
C LYS A 60 17.73 -1.47 -5.39
N GLU A 61 18.85 -2.14 -5.63
CA GLU A 61 18.85 -3.55 -6.03
C GLU A 61 18.14 -4.44 -5.00
N SER A 62 18.45 -4.28 -3.71
CA SER A 62 17.78 -5.01 -2.63
C SER A 62 16.26 -4.78 -2.60
N GLN A 63 15.81 -3.55 -2.83
CA GLN A 63 14.38 -3.24 -2.92
C GLN A 63 13.71 -3.88 -4.13
N ARG A 64 14.40 -3.94 -5.29
CA ARG A 64 13.91 -4.62 -6.49
C ARG A 64 13.76 -6.13 -6.29
N GLU A 65 14.73 -6.73 -5.62
CA GLU A 65 14.70 -8.16 -5.27
C GLU A 65 13.53 -8.45 -4.33
N MET A 66 13.37 -7.66 -3.28
CA MET A 66 12.29 -7.81 -2.31
C MET A 66 10.92 -7.60 -2.96
N GLN A 67 10.77 -6.55 -3.79
CA GLN A 67 9.55 -6.34 -4.58
C GLN A 67 9.23 -7.57 -5.44
N SER A 68 10.22 -8.11 -6.14
CA SER A 68 10.05 -9.28 -7.01
C SER A 68 9.64 -10.51 -6.20
N GLN A 69 10.26 -10.74 -5.04
CA GLN A 69 9.91 -11.84 -4.13
C GLN A 69 8.48 -11.72 -3.61
N ILE A 70 8.06 -10.53 -3.17
CA ILE A 70 6.70 -10.27 -2.71
C ILE A 70 5.69 -10.60 -3.81
N LEU A 71 5.90 -10.10 -5.02
CA LEU A 71 4.97 -10.31 -6.12
C LEU A 71 4.90 -11.79 -6.55
N THR A 72 6.05 -12.43 -6.74
CA THR A 72 6.08 -13.83 -7.20
C THR A 72 5.58 -14.82 -6.16
N SER A 73 5.82 -14.58 -4.87
CA SER A 73 5.27 -15.44 -3.80
C SER A 73 3.74 -15.42 -3.73
N HIS A 74 3.11 -14.42 -4.34
CA HIS A 74 1.66 -14.30 -4.43
C HIS A 74 1.11 -14.58 -5.85
N GLY A 75 1.90 -15.27 -6.69
CA GLY A 75 1.49 -15.70 -8.03
C GLY A 75 1.45 -14.60 -9.07
N MET A 76 1.98 -13.42 -8.76
CA MET A 76 2.05 -12.29 -9.69
C MET A 76 3.35 -12.32 -10.50
N LYS A 77 3.30 -11.78 -11.71
CA LYS A 77 4.50 -11.65 -12.54
C LYS A 77 5.34 -10.46 -12.08
N ALA A 78 6.58 -10.70 -11.68
CA ALA A 78 7.52 -9.62 -11.45
C ALA A 78 8.07 -9.14 -12.81
N ASN A 79 7.85 -7.88 -13.14
CA ASN A 79 8.41 -7.26 -14.33
C ASN A 79 8.91 -5.83 -14.04
N LYS A 80 9.79 -5.32 -14.90
CA LYS A 80 10.43 -4.01 -14.73
C LYS A 80 9.49 -2.81 -14.96
N LEU A 81 8.24 -3.03 -15.35
CA LEU A 81 7.24 -1.99 -15.56
C LEU A 81 6.43 -1.73 -14.29
N ILE A 82 6.47 -2.66 -13.32
CA ILE A 82 5.68 -2.57 -12.09
C ILE A 82 6.28 -1.50 -11.17
N ASN A 83 5.45 -0.55 -10.80
CA ASN A 83 5.76 0.52 -9.86
C ASN A 83 5.78 -0.01 -8.41
N ALA A 84 6.59 0.58 -7.52
CA ALA A 84 6.78 0.13 -6.14
C ALA A 84 5.48 0.02 -5.34
N TRP A 85 4.53 0.94 -5.53
CA TRP A 85 3.25 0.95 -4.80
C TRP A 85 2.48 -0.38 -4.90
N VAL A 86 2.65 -1.14 -6.00
CA VAL A 86 2.01 -2.45 -6.18
C VAL A 86 2.48 -3.44 -5.12
N ALA A 87 3.80 -3.55 -4.92
CA ALA A 87 4.35 -4.45 -3.90
C ALA A 87 4.03 -3.97 -2.47
N PHE A 88 3.94 -2.66 -2.24
CA PHE A 88 3.47 -2.12 -0.96
C PHE A 88 2.05 -2.58 -0.62
N ILE A 89 1.12 -2.53 -1.58
CA ILE A 89 -0.26 -3.00 -1.36
C ILE A 89 -0.27 -4.50 -1.06
N VAL A 90 0.41 -5.31 -1.87
CA VAL A 90 0.46 -6.77 -1.67
C VAL A 90 1.00 -7.10 -0.28
N ALA A 91 2.12 -6.50 0.10
CA ALA A 91 2.73 -6.67 1.41
C ALA A 91 1.78 -6.26 2.55
N CYS A 92 1.14 -5.11 2.44
CA CYS A 92 0.21 -4.63 3.46
C CYS A 92 -1.04 -5.51 3.58
N VAL A 93 -1.61 -5.98 2.47
CA VAL A 93 -2.75 -6.92 2.51
C VAL A 93 -2.37 -8.22 3.22
N GLN A 94 -1.13 -8.70 3.05
CA GLN A 94 -0.65 -9.88 3.77
C GLN A 94 -0.55 -9.63 5.29
N LEU A 95 -0.15 -8.43 5.70
CA LEU A 95 -0.03 -8.06 7.12
C LEU A 95 -1.37 -7.75 7.80
N LEU A 96 -2.50 -7.72 7.08
CA LEU A 96 -3.81 -7.52 7.69
C LEU A 96 -4.25 -8.74 8.50
N SER A 97 -4.83 -8.49 9.67
CA SER A 97 -5.58 -9.48 10.43
C SER A 97 -6.81 -9.98 9.65
N GLU A 98 -7.48 -11.02 10.12
CA GLU A 98 -8.63 -11.65 9.45
C GLU A 98 -9.79 -10.68 9.18
N LYS A 99 -9.94 -9.63 9.98
CA LYS A 99 -10.95 -8.56 9.82
C LYS A 99 -10.29 -7.20 9.58
N GLY A 100 -9.02 -7.19 9.20
CA GLY A 100 -8.22 -5.99 9.01
C GLY A 100 -8.67 -5.17 7.80
N LYS A 101 -8.39 -3.88 7.88
CA LYS A 101 -8.70 -2.88 6.84
C LYS A 101 -7.46 -2.16 6.39
N ILE A 102 -7.44 -1.79 5.13
CA ILE A 102 -6.38 -0.99 4.52
C ILE A 102 -6.99 0.20 3.79
N ALA A 103 -6.38 1.38 3.91
CA ALA A 103 -6.75 2.52 3.09
C ALA A 103 -5.49 3.24 2.59
N PHE A 104 -5.37 3.35 1.28
CA PHE A 104 -4.22 3.93 0.60
C PHE A 104 -4.66 4.96 -0.45
N VAL A 105 -3.85 6.01 -0.60
CA VAL A 105 -3.89 6.86 -1.79
C VAL A 105 -2.95 6.24 -2.81
N ILE A 106 -3.45 5.88 -3.99
CA ILE A 106 -2.69 5.17 -5.02
C ILE A 106 -2.95 5.75 -6.41
N PRO A 107 -2.06 5.53 -7.40
CA PRO A 107 -2.31 5.97 -8.77
C PRO A 107 -3.59 5.37 -9.35
N ALA A 108 -4.35 6.20 -10.10
CA ALA A 108 -5.54 5.76 -10.83
C ALA A 108 -5.22 4.70 -11.90
N GLU A 109 -3.96 4.51 -12.21
CA GLU A 109 -3.44 3.41 -13.04
C GLU A 109 -3.96 2.03 -12.62
N ILE A 110 -4.30 1.83 -11.34
CA ILE A 110 -4.89 0.56 -10.88
C ILE A 110 -6.14 0.17 -11.68
N LEU A 111 -6.87 1.13 -12.21
CA LEU A 111 -8.12 0.90 -12.94
C LEU A 111 -7.90 0.41 -14.38
N GLN A 112 -6.80 0.78 -15.03
CA GLN A 112 -6.68 0.71 -16.48
C GLN A 112 -5.46 -0.09 -16.98
N VAL A 113 -4.30 0.03 -16.31
CA VAL A 113 -3.06 -0.51 -16.88
C VAL A 113 -2.98 -2.03 -16.80
N ALA A 114 -2.40 -2.63 -17.84
CA ALA A 114 -2.28 -4.07 -17.96
C ALA A 114 -1.44 -4.69 -16.84
N TYR A 115 -0.37 -4.04 -16.40
CA TYR A 115 0.48 -4.58 -15.33
C TYR A 115 -0.23 -4.65 -13.96
N ALA A 116 -1.33 -3.91 -13.77
CA ALA A 116 -2.13 -3.96 -12.56
C ALA A 116 -3.21 -5.06 -12.58
N GLU A 117 -3.33 -5.84 -13.67
CA GLU A 117 -4.29 -6.94 -13.76
C GLU A 117 -4.06 -7.99 -12.67
N ASP A 118 -2.82 -8.45 -12.52
CA ASP A 118 -2.45 -9.42 -11.49
C ASP A 118 -2.77 -8.86 -10.08
N LEU A 119 -2.52 -7.57 -9.85
CA LEU A 119 -2.88 -6.92 -8.58
C LEU A 119 -4.39 -6.91 -8.36
N ARG A 120 -5.19 -6.54 -9.35
CA ARG A 120 -6.66 -6.55 -9.21
C ARG A 120 -7.20 -7.94 -8.87
N LEU A 121 -6.66 -8.98 -9.52
CA LEU A 121 -7.00 -10.37 -9.20
C LEU A 121 -6.57 -10.77 -7.79
N TYR A 122 -5.35 -10.40 -7.38
CA TYR A 122 -4.88 -10.62 -6.03
C TYR A 122 -5.78 -9.98 -4.98
N LEU A 123 -6.15 -8.71 -5.17
CA LEU A 123 -7.02 -7.99 -4.26
C LEU A 123 -8.42 -8.62 -4.18
N ALA A 124 -9.02 -8.97 -5.32
CA ALA A 124 -10.33 -9.62 -5.38
C ALA A 124 -10.34 -11.01 -4.69
N ASN A 125 -9.20 -11.70 -4.68
CA ASN A 125 -9.09 -13.00 -4.02
C ASN A 125 -8.87 -12.88 -2.50
N ASN A 126 -8.18 -11.83 -2.04
CA ASN A 126 -7.73 -11.69 -0.64
C ASN A 126 -8.58 -10.72 0.20
N LEU A 127 -9.44 -9.93 -0.42
CA LEU A 127 -10.32 -8.98 0.27
C LEU A 127 -11.79 -9.34 0.05
N ALA A 128 -12.61 -9.13 1.08
CA ALA A 128 -14.06 -9.30 0.98
C ALA A 128 -14.71 -8.06 0.36
N LYS A 129 -14.26 -6.86 0.73
CA LYS A 129 -14.76 -5.61 0.17
C LYS A 129 -13.62 -4.75 -0.36
N ILE A 130 -13.86 -4.15 -1.52
CA ILE A 130 -12.97 -3.18 -2.14
C ILE A 130 -13.80 -1.94 -2.47
N THR A 131 -13.37 -0.78 -1.99
CA THR A 131 -13.95 0.51 -2.37
C THR A 131 -12.86 1.36 -3.02
N LEU A 132 -13.16 1.90 -4.20
CA LEU A 132 -12.32 2.86 -4.91
C LEU A 132 -13.06 4.19 -4.97
N ILE A 133 -12.45 5.24 -4.44
CA ILE A 133 -12.97 6.60 -4.54
C ILE A 133 -12.15 7.32 -5.60
N THR A 134 -12.81 7.72 -6.67
CA THR A 134 -12.24 8.46 -7.79
C THR A 134 -12.62 9.94 -7.69
N PHE A 135 -11.85 10.82 -8.31
CA PHE A 135 -12.07 12.26 -8.27
C PHE A 135 -12.12 12.81 -9.69
N GLU A 136 -13.10 13.69 -9.97
CA GLU A 136 -13.18 14.39 -11.25
C GLU A 136 -12.08 15.45 -11.44
N GLN A 137 -11.55 15.98 -10.33
CA GLN A 137 -10.49 16.97 -10.33
C GLN A 137 -9.23 16.39 -9.69
N LEU A 138 -8.06 16.90 -10.08
CA LEU A 138 -6.79 16.49 -9.46
C LEU A 138 -6.80 16.82 -7.98
N VAL A 139 -6.65 15.79 -7.15
CA VAL A 139 -6.57 15.90 -5.67
C VAL A 139 -5.32 16.66 -5.26
N PHE A 140 -4.23 16.52 -6.02
CA PHE A 140 -2.96 17.19 -5.82
C PHE A 140 -2.61 18.01 -7.08
N PRO A 141 -3.03 19.29 -7.16
CA PRO A 141 -2.84 20.12 -8.37
C PRO A 141 -1.38 20.27 -8.79
N ASP A 142 -0.45 20.25 -7.83
CA ASP A 142 0.99 20.40 -8.06
C ASP A 142 1.64 19.09 -8.58
N ILE A 143 0.92 17.99 -8.57
CA ILE A 143 1.37 16.69 -9.05
C ILE A 143 0.41 16.26 -10.15
N GLU A 144 0.87 16.22 -11.39
CA GLU A 144 0.09 15.78 -12.57
C GLU A 144 -0.19 14.27 -12.55
N GLN A 145 -0.57 13.73 -11.37
CA GLN A 145 -0.85 12.33 -11.15
C GLN A 145 -2.28 12.15 -10.66
N GLU A 146 -3.11 11.52 -11.46
CA GLU A 146 -4.43 11.07 -11.02
C GLU A 146 -4.29 9.99 -9.96
N VAL A 147 -5.04 10.15 -8.87
CA VAL A 147 -5.04 9.22 -7.75
C VAL A 147 -6.44 8.75 -7.42
N VAL A 148 -6.51 7.61 -6.76
CA VAL A 148 -7.74 7.07 -6.15
C VAL A 148 -7.47 6.76 -4.68
N VAL A 149 -8.50 6.87 -3.84
CA VAL A 149 -8.45 6.28 -2.51
C VAL A 149 -8.93 4.84 -2.63
N PHE A 150 -8.03 3.92 -2.36
CA PHE A 150 -8.29 2.49 -2.28
C PHE A 150 -8.57 2.13 -0.83
N ILE A 151 -9.70 1.47 -0.57
CA ILE A 151 -10.06 0.89 0.72
C ILE A 151 -10.32 -0.58 0.50
N GLY A 152 -9.63 -1.41 1.26
CA GLY A 152 -9.78 -2.87 1.27
C GLY A 152 -10.15 -3.38 2.64
N GLU A 153 -11.04 -4.38 2.71
CA GLU A 153 -11.47 -5.00 3.96
C GLU A 153 -11.38 -6.52 3.83
N LYS A 154 -10.66 -7.17 4.76
CA LYS A 154 -10.73 -8.63 4.93
C LYS A 154 -11.98 -9.01 5.72
N GLY A 155 -12.44 -10.24 5.59
CA GLY A 155 -13.57 -10.79 6.32
C GLY A 155 -14.22 -11.95 5.60
N GLU A 156 -15.25 -12.50 6.20
CA GLU A 156 -16.08 -13.60 5.66
C GLU A 156 -17.35 -13.09 4.96
N GLU A 157 -17.51 -11.78 4.85
CA GLU A 157 -18.70 -11.17 4.25
C GLU A 157 -18.75 -11.40 2.73
N GLU A 158 -19.92 -11.19 2.15
CA GLU A 158 -20.11 -11.27 0.70
C GLU A 158 -19.13 -10.34 -0.04
N LYS A 159 -18.42 -10.90 -1.02
CA LYS A 159 -17.42 -10.16 -1.80
C LYS A 159 -18.07 -9.07 -2.64
N GLY A 160 -17.49 -7.89 -2.61
CA GLY A 160 -18.01 -6.76 -3.39
C GLY A 160 -16.94 -5.73 -3.75
N ILE A 161 -17.14 -5.11 -4.91
CA ILE A 161 -16.35 -3.98 -5.38
C ILE A 161 -17.30 -2.79 -5.56
N ARG A 162 -16.94 -1.66 -4.94
CA ARG A 162 -17.68 -0.39 -5.07
C ARG A 162 -16.76 0.67 -5.65
N ILE A 163 -17.27 1.44 -6.59
CA ILE A 163 -16.61 2.66 -7.08
C ILE A 163 -17.49 3.85 -6.69
N ILE A 164 -16.89 4.85 -6.10
CA ILE A 164 -17.53 6.11 -5.69
C ILE A 164 -16.81 7.23 -6.43
N GLU A 165 -17.55 8.02 -7.18
CA GLU A 165 -17.03 9.20 -7.87
C GLU A 165 -17.36 10.44 -7.05
N MET A 166 -16.35 11.29 -6.85
CA MET A 166 -16.47 12.56 -6.11
C MET A 166 -15.93 13.71 -6.97
N ASN A 167 -16.56 14.88 -6.87
CA ASN A 167 -16.14 16.05 -7.65
C ASN A 167 -14.77 16.58 -7.17
N ASN A 168 -14.56 16.62 -5.86
CA ASN A 168 -13.32 17.03 -5.18
C ASN A 168 -13.22 16.39 -3.79
N LEU A 169 -12.12 16.64 -3.10
CA LEU A 169 -11.94 16.31 -1.68
C LEU A 169 -12.70 17.28 -0.78
#